data_c0d51f28a155c049360232ff551ec633
#
_entry.id   c0d51f28a155c049360232ff551ec633
#
_cell.length_a   1.000
_cell.length_b   1.000
_cell.length_c   1.000
_cell.angle_alpha   90.00
_cell.angle_beta   90.00
_cell.angle_gamma   90.00
#
_symmetry.space_group_name_H-M   'P 1'
#
loop_
_entity.id
_entity.type
_entity.pdbx_description
1 polymer ?
#
loop_
_entity_poly.entity_id
_entity_poly.type
_entity_poly.pdbx_seq_one_letter_code
_entity_poly.pdbx_strand_id
1 'polypeptide(L)'
;MSTDLVDSFGRRHTYLRISITDSCNFRCLYCMPDEPFSCTAASGLMTPEEIYGIARVFVEHFGIDKIRVTGGEPLVRHDFALIMRKLATLKVKIGVTTNGVLLDKYFDLFEEIGLKDLNISIDSLIPERFKQITKRDTLPKVFQNII
;
A
#
# COMPACT_ATOMS: atom_id res chain seq x y z
N MET A 1 -6.70 22.69 17.63
CA MET A 1 -7.50 21.69 18.36
C MET A 1 -7.69 20.51 17.44
N SER A 2 -7.30 19.31 17.85
CA SER A 2 -7.55 18.07 17.08
C SER A 2 -9.04 17.74 17.19
N THR A 3 -9.70 17.54 16.05
CA THR A 3 -11.10 17.05 16.03
C THR A 3 -11.04 15.56 15.82
N ASP A 4 -11.30 14.80 16.90
CA ASP A 4 -11.28 13.33 16.82
C ASP A 4 -12.33 12.81 15.82
N LEU A 5 -11.94 11.87 14.98
CA LEU A 5 -12.87 11.12 14.14
C LEU A 5 -13.52 10.02 14.97
N VAL A 6 -14.76 10.27 15.38
CA VAL A 6 -15.54 9.33 16.18
C VAL A 6 -16.78 8.90 15.42
N ASP A 7 -17.02 7.59 15.33
CA ASP A 7 -18.22 7.06 14.68
C ASP A 7 -19.46 7.08 15.60
N SER A 8 -20.62 6.68 15.06
CA SER A 8 -21.89 6.63 15.81
C SER A 8 -21.89 5.64 16.99
N PHE A 9 -20.88 4.77 17.08
CA PHE A 9 -20.70 3.81 18.19
C PHE A 9 -19.67 4.29 19.22
N GLY A 10 -19.16 5.53 19.10
CA GLY A 10 -18.16 6.09 20.00
C GLY A 10 -16.72 5.60 19.75
N ARG A 11 -16.45 4.91 18.64
CA ARG A 11 -15.10 4.43 18.32
C ARG A 11 -14.29 5.54 17.67
N ARG A 12 -13.11 5.80 18.23
CA ARG A 12 -12.15 6.76 17.68
C ARG A 12 -11.32 6.12 16.57
N HIS A 13 -11.26 6.77 15.42
CA HIS A 13 -10.49 6.33 14.27
C HIS A 13 -9.16 7.08 14.21
N THR A 14 -8.05 6.37 14.43
CA THR A 14 -6.67 6.92 14.38
C THR A 14 -5.85 6.33 13.25
N TYR A 15 -6.45 5.54 12.37
CA TYR A 15 -5.79 4.78 11.32
C TYR A 15 -6.32 5.18 9.95
N LEU A 16 -5.41 5.66 9.08
CA LEU A 16 -5.71 6.05 7.71
C LEU A 16 -5.15 5.02 6.73
N ARG A 17 -5.97 4.55 5.80
CA ARG A 17 -5.51 3.77 4.64
C ARG A 17 -5.59 4.63 3.39
N ILE A 18 -4.50 4.65 2.62
CA ILE A 18 -4.41 5.40 1.37
C ILE A 18 -4.09 4.42 0.25
N SER A 19 -5.02 4.30 -0.72
CA SER A 19 -4.76 3.62 -1.99
C SER A 19 -4.10 4.60 -2.95
N ILE A 20 -2.87 4.30 -3.37
CA ILE A 20 -2.07 5.20 -4.21
C ILE A 20 -2.12 4.85 -5.70
N THR A 21 -2.64 3.68 -6.04
CA THR A 21 -2.80 3.21 -7.43
C THR A 21 -3.84 2.10 -7.50
N ASP A 22 -4.50 1.98 -8.64
CA ASP A 22 -5.34 0.85 -9.00
C ASP A 22 -4.58 -0.22 -9.82
N SER A 23 -3.39 0.11 -10.31
CA SER A 23 -2.53 -0.83 -11.04
C SER A 23 -2.01 -1.94 -10.13
N CYS A 24 -1.96 -3.16 -10.67
CA CYS A 24 -1.41 -4.33 -9.99
C CYS A 24 -0.69 -5.24 -10.99
N ASN A 25 0.38 -5.88 -10.55
CA ASN A 25 1.11 -6.89 -11.33
C ASN A 25 0.50 -8.30 -11.21
N PHE A 26 -0.46 -8.51 -10.30
CA PHE A 26 -1.30 -9.71 -10.22
C PHE A 26 -2.63 -9.53 -10.98
N ARG A 27 -3.35 -10.65 -11.18
CA ARG A 27 -4.70 -10.70 -11.75
C ARG A 27 -5.54 -11.70 -10.94
N CYS A 28 -5.66 -11.42 -9.63
CA CYS A 28 -6.35 -12.32 -8.72
C CYS A 28 -7.82 -12.46 -9.09
N LEU A 29 -8.31 -13.70 -9.10
CA LEU A 29 -9.68 -14.05 -9.51
C LEU A 29 -10.77 -13.29 -8.73
N TYR A 30 -10.52 -13.01 -7.46
CA TYR A 30 -11.47 -12.33 -6.58
C TYR A 30 -11.36 -10.80 -6.62
N CYS A 31 -10.30 -10.25 -7.24
CA CYS A 31 -10.00 -8.81 -7.22
C CYS A 31 -10.21 -8.14 -8.57
N MET A 32 -9.84 -8.82 -9.64
CA MET A 32 -9.97 -8.31 -11.01
C MET A 32 -10.79 -9.31 -11.83
N PRO A 33 -12.03 -8.97 -12.21
CA PRO A 33 -12.83 -9.79 -13.13
C PRO A 33 -12.13 -9.93 -14.49
N ASP A 34 -12.50 -10.97 -15.25
CA ASP A 34 -11.90 -11.31 -16.54
C ASP A 34 -12.11 -10.28 -17.66
N GLU A 35 -12.85 -9.21 -17.41
CA GLU A 35 -13.05 -8.11 -18.35
C GLU A 35 -11.81 -7.21 -18.45
N PRO A 36 -11.60 -6.54 -19.59
CA PRO A 36 -10.47 -5.64 -19.77
C PRO A 36 -10.54 -4.50 -18.75
N PHE A 37 -9.77 -4.64 -17.67
CA PHE A 37 -9.64 -3.61 -16.64
C PHE A 37 -8.66 -2.55 -17.13
N SER A 38 -9.16 -1.33 -17.36
CA SER A 38 -8.31 -0.19 -17.66
C SER A 38 -7.90 0.49 -16.35
N CYS A 39 -6.61 0.45 -16.04
CA CYS A 39 -6.08 1.23 -14.93
C CYS A 39 -6.25 2.73 -15.19
N THR A 40 -6.43 3.50 -14.13
CA THR A 40 -6.42 4.96 -14.19
C THR A 40 -5.12 5.46 -14.82
N ALA A 41 -5.21 6.32 -15.82
CA ALA A 41 -4.04 6.95 -16.38
C ALA A 41 -3.24 7.68 -15.29
N ALA A 42 -1.91 7.74 -15.43
CA ALA A 42 -1.06 8.38 -14.43
C ALA A 42 -1.50 9.82 -14.09
N SER A 43 -2.05 10.55 -15.07
CA SER A 43 -2.61 11.90 -14.90
C SER A 43 -3.89 11.96 -14.06
N GLY A 44 -4.55 10.83 -13.83
CA GLY A 44 -5.75 10.72 -12.98
C GLY A 44 -5.45 10.27 -11.56
N LEU A 45 -4.21 9.90 -11.25
CA LEU A 45 -3.79 9.54 -9.90
C LEU A 45 -3.36 10.78 -9.12
N MET A 46 -3.60 10.78 -7.81
CA MET A 46 -3.06 11.81 -6.93
C MET A 46 -1.53 11.88 -7.05
N THR A 47 -1.00 13.08 -7.12
CA THR A 47 0.44 13.32 -7.04
C THR A 47 1.01 13.00 -5.66
N PRO A 48 2.32 12.81 -5.51
CA PRO A 48 2.95 12.65 -4.19
C PRO A 48 2.66 13.83 -3.24
N GLU A 49 2.56 15.04 -3.78
CA GLU A 49 2.23 16.25 -3.05
C GLU A 49 0.80 16.25 -2.51
N GLU A 50 -0.16 15.83 -3.33
CA GLU A 50 -1.57 15.69 -2.93
C GLU A 50 -1.75 14.61 -1.87
N ILE A 51 -1.12 13.44 -2.05
CA ILE A 51 -1.14 12.35 -1.06
C ILE A 51 -0.57 12.83 0.27
N TYR A 52 0.57 13.51 0.25
CA TYR A 52 1.18 14.08 1.44
C TYR A 52 0.28 15.14 2.08
N GLY A 53 -0.29 16.05 1.29
CA GLY A 53 -1.18 17.10 1.78
C GLY A 53 -2.40 16.54 2.51
N ILE A 54 -3.06 15.55 1.91
CA ILE A 54 -4.20 14.85 2.52
C ILE A 54 -3.75 14.14 3.82
N ALA A 55 -2.69 13.36 3.77
CA ALA A 55 -2.17 12.64 4.94
C ALA A 55 -1.84 13.60 6.09
N ARG A 56 -1.21 14.73 5.79
CA ARG A 56 -0.86 15.77 6.77
C ARG A 56 -2.10 16.34 7.46
N VAL A 57 -3.13 16.67 6.69
CA VAL A 57 -4.40 17.17 7.26
C VAL A 57 -4.98 16.15 8.24
N PHE A 58 -5.01 14.88 7.88
CA PHE A 58 -5.52 13.83 8.76
C PHE A 58 -4.68 13.65 10.03
N VAL A 59 -3.36 13.76 9.93
CA VAL A 59 -2.46 13.68 11.08
C VAL A 59 -2.61 14.90 12.00
N GLU A 60 -2.55 16.11 11.43
CA GLU A 60 -2.51 17.35 12.21
C GLU A 60 -3.87 17.73 12.82
N HIS A 61 -4.97 17.48 12.10
CA HIS A 61 -6.30 17.93 12.50
C HIS A 61 -7.19 16.83 13.07
N PHE A 62 -6.99 15.58 12.67
CA PHE A 62 -7.88 14.47 13.08
C PHE A 62 -7.21 13.42 13.98
N GLY A 63 -5.96 13.64 14.38
CA GLY A 63 -5.27 12.76 15.32
C GLY A 63 -4.96 11.37 14.78
N ILE A 64 -4.77 11.24 13.46
CA ILE A 64 -4.29 10.00 12.86
C ILE A 64 -2.84 9.74 13.30
N ASP A 65 -2.58 8.57 13.86
CA ASP A 65 -1.28 8.14 14.35
C ASP A 65 -0.66 7.00 13.54
N LYS A 66 -1.44 6.44 12.59
CA LYS A 66 -0.99 5.37 11.70
C LYS A 66 -1.52 5.56 10.28
N ILE A 67 -0.62 5.45 9.30
CA ILE A 67 -0.94 5.46 7.87
C ILE A 67 -0.54 4.11 7.27
N ARG A 68 -1.44 3.50 6.47
CA ARG A 68 -1.12 2.34 5.65
C ARG A 68 -1.25 2.67 4.18
N VAL A 69 -0.15 2.50 3.47
CA VAL A 69 -0.11 2.64 2.03
C VAL A 69 -0.49 1.32 1.37
N THR A 70 -1.42 1.40 0.44
CA THR A 70 -1.96 0.27 -0.31
C THR A 70 -2.32 0.71 -1.74
N GLY A 71 -3.02 -0.11 -2.47
CA GLY A 71 -3.45 0.17 -3.84
C GLY A 71 -3.98 -1.09 -4.48
N GLY A 72 -3.85 -1.21 -5.80
CA GLY A 72 -3.77 -2.51 -6.43
C GLY A 72 -2.50 -3.20 -5.91
N GLU A 73 -1.34 -2.79 -6.41
CA GLU A 73 -0.03 -3.10 -5.81
C GLU A 73 0.78 -1.80 -5.69
N PRO A 74 1.03 -1.27 -4.50
CA PRO A 74 1.67 0.05 -4.36
C PRO A 74 3.10 0.08 -4.91
N LEU A 75 3.83 -1.03 -4.87
CA LEU A 75 5.22 -1.12 -5.32
C LEU A 75 5.38 -1.04 -6.85
N VAL A 76 4.30 -1.15 -7.64
CA VAL A 76 4.37 -0.93 -9.10
C VAL A 76 4.33 0.56 -9.46
N ARG A 77 3.93 1.42 -8.53
CA ARG A 77 3.85 2.85 -8.79
C ARG A 77 5.25 3.46 -8.87
N HIS A 78 5.56 4.16 -9.98
CA HIS A 78 6.91 4.64 -10.30
C HIS A 78 7.46 5.65 -9.26
N ASP A 79 6.61 6.48 -8.67
CA ASP A 79 6.97 7.48 -7.67
C ASP A 79 6.71 7.02 -6.22
N PHE A 80 6.52 5.70 -6.00
CA PHE A 80 6.30 5.11 -4.68
C PHE A 80 7.35 5.54 -3.65
N ALA A 81 8.63 5.53 -4.03
CA ALA A 81 9.71 5.93 -3.12
C ALA A 81 9.58 7.39 -2.67
N LEU A 82 9.20 8.30 -3.58
CA LEU A 82 8.98 9.70 -3.26
C LEU A 82 7.80 9.89 -2.30
N ILE A 83 6.69 9.17 -2.55
CA ILE A 83 5.52 9.18 -1.66
C ILE A 83 5.91 8.73 -0.26
N MET A 84 6.64 7.61 -0.14
CA MET A 84 7.03 7.06 1.15
C MET A 84 7.95 7.99 1.94
N ARG A 85 8.94 8.61 1.28
CA ARG A 85 9.81 9.62 1.93
C ARG A 85 9.03 10.81 2.44
N LYS A 86 8.06 11.32 1.65
CA LYS A 86 7.19 12.42 2.09
C LYS A 86 6.35 12.03 3.31
N LEU A 87 5.69 10.88 3.26
CA LEU A 87 4.86 10.41 4.38
C LEU A 87 5.69 10.18 5.66
N ALA A 88 6.94 9.70 5.53
CA ALA A 88 7.83 9.49 6.67
C ALA A 88 8.12 10.78 7.46
N THR A 89 8.05 11.94 6.82
CA THR A 89 8.24 13.24 7.51
C THR A 89 7.13 13.58 8.49
N LEU A 90 5.96 12.94 8.38
CA LEU A 90 4.81 13.16 9.29
C LEU A 90 5.02 12.56 10.70
N LYS A 91 6.07 11.74 10.89
CA LYS A 91 6.44 11.13 12.18
C LYS A 91 5.33 10.30 12.83
N VAL A 92 4.46 9.71 12.05
CA VAL A 92 3.45 8.73 12.46
C VAL A 92 3.89 7.32 12.05
N LYS A 93 3.23 6.30 12.56
CA LYS A 93 3.50 4.91 12.14
C LYS A 93 3.10 4.72 10.68
N ILE A 94 4.03 4.25 9.85
CA ILE A 94 3.74 3.95 8.45
C ILE A 94 3.83 2.45 8.23
N GLY A 95 2.86 1.92 7.51
CA GLY A 95 2.84 0.54 7.04
C GLY A 95 2.57 0.46 5.54
N VAL A 96 2.97 -0.65 4.93
CA VAL A 96 2.71 -0.97 3.52
C VAL A 96 2.02 -2.32 3.43
N THR A 97 1.04 -2.44 2.55
CA THR A 97 0.47 -3.73 2.15
C THR A 97 0.86 -4.01 0.71
N THR A 98 1.49 -5.16 0.47
CA THR A 98 2.04 -5.54 -0.83
C THR A 98 1.88 -7.04 -1.09
N ASN A 99 1.91 -7.46 -2.35
CA ASN A 99 2.00 -8.86 -2.73
C ASN A 99 3.42 -9.46 -2.64
N GLY A 100 4.42 -8.64 -2.33
CA GLY A 100 5.78 -9.08 -2.03
C GLY A 100 6.71 -9.30 -3.23
N VAL A 101 6.22 -9.27 -4.48
CA VAL A 101 7.04 -9.58 -5.67
C VAL A 101 8.18 -8.59 -5.90
N LEU A 102 7.95 -7.33 -5.56
CA LEU A 102 8.89 -6.23 -5.83
C LEU A 102 9.62 -5.72 -4.58
N LEU A 103 9.55 -6.42 -3.46
CA LEU A 103 10.15 -5.99 -2.19
C LEU A 103 11.66 -5.74 -2.31
N ASP A 104 12.37 -6.58 -3.05
CA ASP A 104 13.82 -6.47 -3.27
C ASP A 104 14.26 -5.11 -3.82
N LYS A 105 13.39 -4.40 -4.51
CA LYS A 105 13.68 -3.07 -5.05
C LYS A 105 13.60 -1.95 -4.01
N TYR A 106 13.04 -2.23 -2.84
CA TYR A 106 12.68 -1.20 -1.87
C TYR A 106 13.22 -1.44 -0.46
N PHE A 107 14.07 -2.46 -0.24
CA PHE A 107 14.65 -2.71 1.08
C PHE A 107 15.44 -1.51 1.61
N ASP A 108 16.31 -0.93 0.76
CA ASP A 108 17.10 0.25 1.14
C ASP A 108 16.20 1.44 1.52
N LEU A 109 15.12 1.66 0.77
CA LEU A 109 14.13 2.69 1.09
C LEU A 109 13.45 2.43 2.44
N PHE A 110 13.05 1.17 2.69
CA PHE A 110 12.36 0.81 3.93
C PHE A 110 13.27 0.96 5.15
N GLU A 111 14.55 0.65 5.00
CA GLU A 111 15.55 0.92 6.03
C GLU A 111 15.75 2.42 6.22
N GLU A 112 15.93 3.19 5.14
CA GLU A 112 16.09 4.66 5.14
C GLU A 112 14.98 5.35 5.93
N ILE A 113 13.72 4.97 5.69
CA ILE A 113 12.57 5.60 6.35
C ILE A 113 12.17 4.95 7.68
N GLY A 114 12.87 3.89 8.09
CA GLY A 114 12.58 3.15 9.32
C GLY A 114 11.23 2.43 9.30
N LEU A 115 10.81 1.87 8.15
CA LEU A 115 9.56 1.13 8.01
C LEU A 115 9.58 -0.13 8.89
N LYS A 116 8.58 -0.30 9.77
CA LYS A 116 8.50 -1.45 10.70
C LYS A 116 7.22 -2.27 10.53
N ASP A 117 6.31 -1.85 9.67
CA ASP A 117 5.00 -2.48 9.49
C ASP A 117 4.79 -2.82 8.01
N LEU A 118 5.05 -4.08 7.67
CA LEU A 118 4.91 -4.60 6.32
C LEU A 118 3.95 -5.80 6.34
N ASN A 119 2.83 -5.66 5.62
CA ASN A 119 1.91 -6.75 5.37
C ASN A 119 2.15 -7.34 3.99
N ILE A 120 2.44 -8.63 3.93
CA ILE A 120 2.61 -9.35 2.68
C ILE A 120 1.39 -10.25 2.47
N SER A 121 0.66 -10.00 1.37
CA SER A 121 -0.53 -10.75 1.02
C SER A 121 -0.16 -11.96 0.19
N ILE A 122 -0.37 -13.17 0.76
CA ILE A 122 -0.12 -14.45 0.09
C ILE A 122 -1.36 -15.33 0.25
N ASP A 123 -2.02 -15.66 -0.86
CA ASP A 123 -3.26 -16.44 -0.85
C ASP A 123 -3.04 -17.95 -0.62
N SER A 124 -1.87 -18.45 -1.02
CA SER A 124 -1.53 -19.87 -0.85
C SER A 124 -0.01 -20.07 -0.86
N LEU A 125 0.46 -21.01 -0.05
CA LEU A 125 1.85 -21.49 -0.06
C LEU A 125 2.05 -22.67 -1.05
N ILE A 126 0.99 -23.14 -1.69
CA ILE A 126 1.02 -24.19 -2.72
C ILE A 126 1.15 -23.53 -4.08
N PRO A 127 2.24 -23.76 -4.85
CA PRO A 127 2.54 -23.05 -6.09
C PRO A 127 1.40 -23.09 -7.11
N GLU A 128 0.82 -24.25 -7.35
CA GLU A 128 -0.27 -24.44 -8.33
C GLU A 128 -1.51 -23.64 -7.93
N ARG A 129 -1.85 -23.63 -6.64
CA ARG A 129 -2.99 -22.88 -6.10
C ARG A 129 -2.74 -21.39 -6.15
N PHE A 130 -1.53 -20.95 -5.77
CA PHE A 130 -1.12 -19.55 -5.87
C PHE A 130 -1.26 -19.05 -7.31
N LYS A 131 -0.73 -19.82 -8.29
CA LYS A 131 -0.81 -19.51 -9.71
C LYS A 131 -2.25 -19.46 -10.22
N GLN A 132 -3.10 -20.39 -9.79
CA GLN A 132 -4.53 -20.39 -10.14
C GLN A 132 -5.24 -19.12 -9.65
N ILE A 133 -4.97 -18.69 -8.41
CA ILE A 133 -5.62 -17.52 -7.79
C ILE A 133 -5.08 -16.22 -8.38
N THR A 134 -3.77 -16.04 -8.42
CA THR A 134 -3.13 -14.77 -8.78
C THR A 134 -2.90 -14.58 -10.26
N LYS A 135 -3.05 -15.66 -11.06
CA LYS A 135 -2.69 -15.74 -12.50
C LYS A 135 -1.21 -15.41 -12.74
N ARG A 136 -0.35 -15.66 -11.75
CA ARG A 136 1.11 -15.43 -11.82
C ARG A 136 1.86 -16.61 -11.20
N ASP A 137 3.04 -16.89 -11.76
CA ASP A 137 3.95 -17.94 -11.30
C ASP A 137 5.15 -17.30 -10.58
N THR A 138 4.87 -16.54 -9.52
CA THR A 138 5.87 -15.71 -8.83
C THR A 138 6.04 -16.05 -7.35
N LEU A 139 5.42 -17.12 -6.86
CA LEU A 139 5.54 -17.52 -5.46
C LEU A 139 6.99 -17.72 -5.01
N PRO A 140 7.90 -18.36 -5.81
CA PRO A 140 9.30 -18.48 -5.44
C PRO A 140 9.99 -17.12 -5.23
N LYS A 141 9.66 -16.11 -6.06
CA LYS A 141 10.19 -14.76 -5.92
C LYS A 141 9.69 -14.08 -4.65
N VAL A 142 8.42 -14.27 -4.31
CA VAL A 142 7.85 -13.75 -3.05
C VAL A 142 8.58 -14.35 -1.86
N PHE A 143 8.81 -15.67 -1.84
CA PHE A 143 9.58 -16.32 -0.78
C PHE A 143 11.01 -15.81 -0.68
N GLN A 144 11.71 -15.69 -1.83
CA GLN A 144 13.06 -15.13 -1.86
C GLN A 144 13.13 -13.72 -1.24
N ASN A 145 12.08 -12.94 -1.37
CA ASN A 145 12.01 -11.58 -0.84
C ASN A 145 11.64 -11.53 0.66
N ILE A 146 11.17 -12.62 1.25
CA ILE A 146 10.71 -12.66 2.65
C ILE A 146 11.75 -13.32 3.56
N ILE A 147 12.52 -14.27 3.02
CA ILE A 147 13.52 -15.05 3.75
C ILE A 147 14.91 -14.43 3.58
#